data_ea660215f6e4ba8ae09a37c10f7a0311
#
_entry.id   ea660215f6e4ba8ae09a37c10f7a0311
#
_cell.length_a   1.000
_cell.length_b   1.000
_cell.length_c   1.000
_cell.angle_alpha   90.00
_cell.angle_beta   90.00
_cell.angle_gamma   90.00
#
_symmetry.space_group_name_H-M   'P 1'
#
loop_
_entity.id
_entity.type
_entity.pdbx_description
1 polymer ?
#
loop_
_entity_poly.entity_id
_entity_poly.type
_entity_poly.pdbx_seq_one_letter_code
_entity_poly.pdbx_strand_id
1 'polypeptide(L)'
;LGDVYKRQLWQNDNAIIVGKYQNTIAEINEEAVRERGIRVVRRLSGGGAVYHDMGNLNFTFITDVGESNALDLKLFCEPVVRTLATLGVKAEVNGRNDITIDGKKFSGNSQYIRQGRVMHHGTIMFDSDLSIVSEALRVDPTKIQTKGIRSVRSRVTNVAEHLPEKVTLPEFRRILLENILKENPGEAYPLTQDDLAAVSYTHLTL
;
A
#
# COMPACT_ATOMS: atom_id res chain seq x y z
N LEU A 1 -12.81 -12.67 -6.59
CA LEU A 1 -11.82 -12.02 -7.45
C LEU A 1 -11.69 -12.89 -8.70
N GLY A 2 -12.22 -12.67 -9.84
CA GLY A 2 -12.02 -13.51 -11.05
C GLY A 2 -10.59 -14.04 -11.25
N ASP A 3 -10.18 -14.39 -12.42
CA ASP A 3 -8.83 -14.91 -12.67
C ASP A 3 -7.78 -13.83 -12.39
N VAL A 4 -7.15 -13.91 -11.21
CA VAL A 4 -6.04 -13.02 -10.82
C VAL A 4 -4.75 -13.59 -11.39
N TYR A 5 -4.18 -12.91 -12.38
CA TYR A 5 -2.95 -13.37 -13.06
C TYR A 5 -1.71 -13.29 -12.19
N LYS A 6 -1.60 -12.23 -11.38
CA LYS A 6 -0.43 -12.02 -10.52
C LYS A 6 -0.84 -11.47 -9.16
N ARG A 7 -0.17 -11.97 -8.14
CA ARG A 7 -0.25 -11.51 -6.76
C ARG A 7 1.15 -11.28 -6.26
N GLN A 8 1.36 -10.18 -5.60
CA GLN A 8 2.66 -9.86 -5.03
C GLN A 8 2.46 -9.33 -3.62
N LEU A 9 3.32 -9.79 -2.70
CA LEU A 9 3.53 -9.19 -1.39
C LEU A 9 4.99 -8.74 -1.34
N TRP A 10 5.23 -7.45 -1.13
CA TRP A 10 6.54 -6.88 -1.25
C TRP A 10 6.77 -5.71 -0.29
N GLN A 11 8.03 -5.35 -0.06
CA GLN A 11 8.44 -4.25 0.81
C GLN A 11 9.44 -3.37 0.08
N ASN A 12 9.44 -2.09 0.42
CA ASN A 12 10.52 -1.15 0.09
C ASN A 12 11.15 -0.68 1.39
N ASP A 13 12.43 -0.44 1.35
CA ASP A 13 13.16 0.17 2.44
C ASP A 13 13.36 1.65 2.17
N ASN A 14 12.99 2.49 3.17
CA ASN A 14 13.24 3.91 3.25
C ASN A 14 12.94 4.68 1.95
N ALA A 15 11.67 4.67 1.51
CA ALA A 15 11.27 5.30 0.27
C ALA A 15 9.95 6.09 0.37
N ILE A 16 9.87 7.23 -0.29
CA ILE A 16 8.62 7.94 -0.58
C ILE A 16 8.19 7.62 -2.00
N ILE A 17 6.94 7.17 -2.14
CA ILE A 17 6.34 6.85 -3.42
C ILE A 17 5.29 7.91 -3.74
N VAL A 18 5.61 8.81 -4.66
CA VAL A 18 4.67 9.85 -5.11
C VAL A 18 3.72 9.33 -6.17
N GLY A 19 2.49 9.82 -6.17
CA GLY A 19 1.49 9.46 -7.17
C GLY A 19 1.81 10.06 -8.55
N LYS A 20 1.29 9.42 -9.60
CA LYS A 20 1.57 9.75 -11.01
C LYS A 20 1.48 11.25 -11.33
N TYR A 21 0.49 11.94 -10.77
CA TYR A 21 0.15 13.31 -11.12
C TYR A 21 0.57 14.34 -10.05
N GLN A 22 1.26 13.92 -8.99
CA GLN A 22 1.66 14.83 -7.92
C GLN A 22 2.91 15.64 -8.31
N ASN A 23 2.96 16.87 -7.80
CA ASN A 23 4.21 17.66 -7.79
C ASN A 23 5.06 17.15 -6.62
N THR A 24 6.17 16.49 -6.93
CA THR A 24 7.04 15.85 -5.93
C THR A 24 7.48 16.83 -4.83
N ILE A 25 7.96 18.03 -5.20
CA ILE A 25 8.48 19.03 -4.26
C ILE A 25 7.39 19.52 -3.29
N ALA A 26 6.14 19.58 -3.76
CA ALA A 26 5.02 19.99 -2.92
C ALA A 26 4.60 18.93 -1.89
N GLU A 27 4.96 17.66 -2.13
CA GLU A 27 4.51 16.51 -1.32
C GLU A 27 5.55 16.09 -0.27
N ILE A 28 6.81 16.52 -0.39
CA ILE A 28 7.92 16.07 0.46
C ILE A 28 8.55 17.20 1.25
N ASN A 29 9.12 16.88 2.39
CA ASN A 29 10.06 17.73 3.09
C ASN A 29 11.48 17.39 2.60
N GLU A 30 12.02 18.23 1.70
CA GLU A 30 13.31 17.97 1.05
C GLU A 30 14.48 17.86 2.03
N GLU A 31 14.47 18.62 3.12
CA GLU A 31 15.49 18.56 4.15
C GLU A 31 15.48 17.22 4.87
N ALA A 32 14.33 16.80 5.39
CA ALA A 32 14.16 15.50 6.04
C ALA A 32 14.48 14.34 5.11
N VAL A 33 14.06 14.43 3.82
CA VAL A 33 14.35 13.43 2.80
C VAL A 33 15.87 13.27 2.60
N ARG A 34 16.60 14.37 2.49
CA ARG A 34 18.06 14.36 2.32
C ARG A 34 18.79 13.84 3.56
N GLU A 35 18.43 14.33 4.75
CA GLU A 35 19.06 13.96 6.01
C GLU A 35 18.88 12.48 6.34
N ARG A 36 17.70 11.94 6.03
CA ARG A 36 17.38 10.52 6.29
C ARG A 36 17.73 9.59 5.14
N GLY A 37 18.30 10.10 4.03
CA GLY A 37 18.62 9.29 2.85
C GLY A 37 17.40 8.61 2.22
N ILE A 38 16.21 9.24 2.28
CA ILE A 38 14.96 8.68 1.76
C ILE A 38 14.98 8.73 0.23
N ARG A 39 14.71 7.60 -0.42
CA ARG A 39 14.56 7.54 -1.88
C ARG A 39 13.18 8.03 -2.29
N VAL A 40 13.11 8.87 -3.31
CA VAL A 40 11.83 9.39 -3.83
C VAL A 40 11.62 8.85 -5.23
N VAL A 41 10.52 8.12 -5.43
CA VAL A 41 10.17 7.51 -6.72
C VAL A 41 8.71 7.79 -7.08
N ARG A 42 8.40 7.77 -8.37
CA ARG A 42 7.05 7.98 -8.87
C ARG A 42 6.43 6.67 -9.31
N ARG A 43 5.17 6.40 -8.89
CA ARG A 43 4.41 5.23 -9.33
C ARG A 43 3.53 5.53 -10.55
N LEU A 44 3.08 4.47 -11.21
CA LEU A 44 2.21 4.55 -12.39
C LEU A 44 0.76 4.95 -12.07
N SER A 45 0.29 4.66 -10.86
CA SER A 45 -1.07 4.98 -10.42
C SER A 45 -1.17 6.37 -9.81
N GLY A 46 -2.39 6.91 -9.73
CA GLY A 46 -2.69 8.17 -9.06
C GLY A 46 -2.70 8.05 -7.53
N GLY A 47 -3.21 9.09 -6.87
CA GLY A 47 -3.32 9.18 -5.40
C GLY A 47 -2.20 9.97 -4.75
N GLY A 48 -2.21 10.05 -3.41
CA GLY A 48 -1.25 10.79 -2.60
C GLY A 48 0.11 10.10 -2.43
N ALA A 49 1.09 10.84 -1.92
CA ALA A 49 2.39 10.28 -1.56
C ALA A 49 2.26 9.38 -0.33
N VAL A 50 3.06 8.31 -0.31
CA VAL A 50 3.17 7.37 0.80
C VAL A 50 4.64 7.15 1.16
N TYR A 51 4.90 6.85 2.43
CA TYR A 51 6.22 6.45 2.90
C TYR A 51 6.24 4.93 3.13
N HIS A 52 7.32 4.30 2.73
CA HIS A 52 7.57 2.88 2.91
C HIS A 52 8.85 2.66 3.71
N ASP A 53 8.75 1.83 4.73
CA ASP A 53 9.85 1.27 5.51
C ASP A 53 9.70 -0.25 5.63
N MET A 54 10.56 -0.89 6.39
CA MET A 54 10.48 -2.34 6.62
C MET A 54 9.32 -2.77 7.52
N GLY A 55 8.61 -1.82 8.14
CA GLY A 55 7.35 -2.04 8.86
C GLY A 55 6.10 -1.97 7.97
N ASN A 56 6.25 -1.57 6.69
CA ASN A 56 5.17 -1.52 5.72
C ASN A 56 5.20 -2.72 4.78
N LEU A 57 4.06 -3.38 4.61
CA LEU A 57 3.85 -4.43 3.61
C LEU A 57 3.00 -3.89 2.47
N ASN A 58 3.43 -4.13 1.24
CA ASN A 58 2.64 -3.80 0.05
C ASN A 58 2.04 -5.07 -0.55
N PHE A 59 0.87 -4.92 -1.17
CA PHE A 59 0.24 -5.98 -1.95
C PHE A 59 -0.18 -5.47 -3.32
N THR A 60 -0.17 -6.37 -4.31
CA THR A 60 -0.58 -6.06 -5.68
C THR A 60 -1.37 -7.25 -6.23
N PHE A 61 -2.49 -6.94 -6.89
CA PHE A 61 -3.28 -7.88 -7.68
C PHE A 61 -3.38 -7.36 -9.10
N ILE A 62 -3.14 -8.24 -10.08
CA ILE A 62 -3.35 -7.93 -11.50
C ILE A 62 -4.37 -8.91 -12.04
N THR A 63 -5.43 -8.39 -12.67
CA THR A 63 -6.51 -9.16 -13.29
C THR A 63 -7.01 -8.46 -14.55
N ASP A 64 -7.77 -9.17 -15.38
CA ASP A 64 -8.47 -8.53 -16.48
C ASP A 64 -9.56 -7.57 -15.98
N VAL A 65 -9.80 -6.51 -16.74
CA VAL A 65 -10.95 -5.65 -16.57
C VAL A 65 -12.17 -6.42 -17.08
N GLY A 66 -12.85 -7.14 -16.19
CA GLY A 66 -14.12 -7.79 -16.51
C GLY A 66 -15.26 -6.77 -16.66
N GLU A 67 -16.42 -7.23 -17.15
CA GLU A 67 -17.52 -6.35 -17.55
C GLU A 67 -18.16 -5.51 -16.42
N SER A 68 -17.95 -5.79 -15.13
CA SER A 68 -18.71 -5.07 -14.09
C SER A 68 -17.99 -4.70 -12.79
N ASN A 69 -16.95 -5.40 -12.36
CA ASN A 69 -16.43 -5.22 -10.99
C ASN A 69 -14.93 -4.93 -10.87
N ALA A 70 -14.18 -4.87 -11.97
CA ALA A 70 -12.72 -4.68 -11.93
C ALA A 70 -12.29 -3.30 -11.37
N LEU A 71 -13.21 -2.38 -11.20
CA LEU A 71 -12.97 -1.05 -10.62
C LEU A 71 -13.43 -0.96 -9.15
N ASP A 72 -14.05 -2.00 -8.59
CA ASP A 72 -14.43 -2.02 -7.19
C ASP A 72 -13.21 -2.26 -6.31
N LEU A 73 -12.69 -1.18 -5.77
CA LEU A 73 -11.58 -1.21 -4.82
C LEU A 73 -11.86 -2.07 -3.59
N LYS A 74 -13.12 -2.19 -3.16
CA LYS A 74 -13.50 -2.97 -1.99
C LYS A 74 -13.18 -4.45 -2.19
N LEU A 75 -13.47 -4.98 -3.38
CA LEU A 75 -13.22 -6.37 -3.72
C LEU A 75 -11.74 -6.77 -3.54
N PHE A 76 -10.84 -5.87 -3.91
CA PHE A 76 -9.39 -6.11 -3.78
C PHE A 76 -8.87 -5.90 -2.34
N CYS A 77 -9.59 -5.15 -1.52
CA CYS A 77 -9.25 -4.95 -0.12
C CYS A 77 -9.72 -6.10 0.78
N GLU A 78 -10.70 -6.88 0.32
CA GLU A 78 -11.34 -7.94 1.11
C GLU A 78 -10.37 -9.00 1.65
N PRO A 79 -9.36 -9.49 0.91
CA PRO A 79 -8.39 -10.42 1.45
C PRO A 79 -7.65 -9.90 2.69
N VAL A 80 -7.35 -8.60 2.72
CA VAL A 80 -6.70 -7.95 3.87
C VAL A 80 -7.67 -7.88 5.05
N VAL A 81 -8.90 -7.42 4.81
CA VAL A 81 -9.94 -7.31 5.86
C VAL A 81 -10.23 -8.66 6.49
N ARG A 82 -10.39 -9.72 5.69
CA ARG A 82 -10.62 -11.08 6.19
C ARG A 82 -9.43 -11.64 6.96
N THR A 83 -8.22 -11.40 6.48
CA THR A 83 -7.03 -11.82 7.22
C THR A 83 -7.00 -11.19 8.61
N LEU A 84 -7.28 -9.90 8.72
CA LEU A 84 -7.34 -9.22 10.01
C LEU A 84 -8.46 -9.76 10.89
N ALA A 85 -9.62 -10.10 10.31
CA ALA A 85 -10.71 -10.73 11.06
C ALA A 85 -10.31 -12.09 11.65
N THR A 86 -9.52 -12.92 10.93
CA THR A 86 -8.99 -14.19 11.49
C THR A 86 -7.99 -13.97 12.63
N LEU A 87 -7.39 -12.79 12.71
CA LEU A 87 -6.48 -12.38 13.77
C LEU A 87 -7.19 -11.59 14.89
N GLY A 88 -8.53 -11.53 14.88
CA GLY A 88 -9.32 -10.86 15.91
C GLY A 88 -9.42 -9.33 15.75
N VAL A 89 -9.03 -8.78 14.60
CA VAL A 89 -9.07 -7.34 14.34
C VAL A 89 -10.17 -7.00 13.36
N LYS A 90 -11.07 -6.10 13.76
CA LYS A 90 -12.12 -5.58 12.88
C LYS A 90 -11.58 -4.43 12.03
N ALA A 91 -11.43 -4.67 10.73
CA ALA A 91 -11.06 -3.66 9.75
C ALA A 91 -12.22 -3.38 8.79
N GLU A 92 -12.29 -2.16 8.29
CA GLU A 92 -13.37 -1.71 7.41
C GLU A 92 -12.80 -0.93 6.22
N VAL A 93 -13.36 -1.18 5.03
CA VAL A 93 -13.05 -0.35 3.86
C VAL A 93 -13.83 0.95 3.97
N ASN A 94 -13.13 2.08 4.05
CA ASN A 94 -13.71 3.39 4.27
C ASN A 94 -13.41 4.33 3.10
N GLY A 95 -14.42 5.12 2.70
CA GLY A 95 -14.29 6.05 1.59
C GLY A 95 -14.02 5.34 0.25
N ARG A 96 -13.14 5.96 -0.55
CA ARG A 96 -12.82 5.44 -1.89
C ARG A 96 -11.75 4.35 -1.88
N ASN A 97 -10.76 4.45 -1.00
CA ASN A 97 -9.51 3.71 -1.15
C ASN A 97 -8.76 3.45 0.16
N ASP A 98 -9.39 3.65 1.31
CA ASP A 98 -8.74 3.45 2.61
C ASP A 98 -9.29 2.19 3.29
N ILE A 99 -8.42 1.48 4.04
CA ILE A 99 -8.84 0.49 5.02
C ILE A 99 -8.49 1.03 6.40
N THR A 100 -9.43 0.95 7.32
CA THR A 100 -9.34 1.54 8.66
C THR A 100 -9.57 0.51 9.74
N ILE A 101 -8.96 0.74 10.91
CA ILE A 101 -9.26 0.10 12.19
C ILE A 101 -9.66 1.22 13.15
N ASP A 102 -10.84 1.13 13.76
CA ASP A 102 -11.38 2.16 14.68
C ASP A 102 -11.36 3.58 14.07
N GLY A 103 -11.65 3.67 12.77
CA GLY A 103 -11.67 4.92 12.02
C GLY A 103 -10.28 5.49 11.68
N LYS A 104 -9.18 4.84 12.08
CA LYS A 104 -7.81 5.22 11.72
C LYS A 104 -7.33 4.41 10.53
N LYS A 105 -6.76 5.09 9.54
CA LYS A 105 -6.25 4.47 8.32
C LYS A 105 -4.95 3.69 8.60
N PHE A 106 -4.90 2.44 8.14
CA PHE A 106 -3.65 1.66 8.09
C PHE A 106 -3.28 1.23 6.67
N SER A 107 -4.20 1.38 5.71
CA SER A 107 -3.97 1.01 4.31
C SER A 107 -4.54 2.05 3.37
N GLY A 108 -3.78 2.39 2.35
CA GLY A 108 -4.22 3.19 1.20
C GLY A 108 -4.07 2.40 -0.08
N ASN A 109 -5.06 2.51 -0.97
CA ASN A 109 -5.14 1.69 -2.18
C ASN A 109 -5.25 2.56 -3.43
N SER A 110 -4.76 2.07 -4.55
CA SER A 110 -4.86 2.72 -5.85
C SER A 110 -4.92 1.70 -6.97
N GLN A 111 -5.40 2.13 -8.13
CA GLN A 111 -5.50 1.29 -9.32
C GLN A 111 -4.83 1.95 -10.52
N TYR A 112 -4.31 1.11 -11.40
CA TYR A 112 -3.79 1.50 -12.71
C TYR A 112 -4.34 0.54 -13.77
N ILE A 113 -4.94 1.10 -14.81
CA ILE A 113 -5.56 0.32 -15.88
C ILE A 113 -4.74 0.52 -17.15
N ARG A 114 -4.39 -0.57 -17.79
CA ARG A 114 -3.69 -0.58 -19.08
C ARG A 114 -3.99 -1.86 -19.86
N GLN A 115 -4.24 -1.74 -21.15
CA GLN A 115 -4.43 -2.87 -22.08
C GLN A 115 -5.42 -3.92 -21.58
N GLY A 116 -6.59 -3.49 -21.08
CA GLY A 116 -7.64 -4.39 -20.58
C GLY A 116 -7.34 -5.05 -19.24
N ARG A 117 -6.28 -4.63 -18.54
CA ARG A 117 -5.91 -5.13 -17.21
C ARG A 117 -5.96 -4.04 -16.16
N VAL A 118 -6.37 -4.42 -14.97
CA VAL A 118 -6.27 -3.59 -13.77
C VAL A 118 -5.15 -4.11 -12.89
N MET A 119 -4.26 -3.22 -12.48
CA MET A 119 -3.32 -3.42 -11.39
C MET A 119 -3.86 -2.67 -10.18
N HIS A 120 -4.38 -3.41 -9.21
CA HIS A 120 -4.73 -2.87 -7.89
C HIS A 120 -3.55 -3.08 -6.95
N HIS A 121 -3.18 -2.05 -6.22
CA HIS A 121 -2.15 -2.16 -5.20
C HIS A 121 -2.48 -1.31 -3.98
N GLY A 122 -1.99 -1.75 -2.84
CA GLY A 122 -2.17 -1.09 -1.56
C GLY A 122 -0.98 -1.25 -0.64
N THR A 123 -0.97 -0.40 0.39
CA THR A 123 -0.02 -0.45 1.50
C THR A 123 -0.70 -1.03 2.74
N ILE A 124 0.05 -1.65 3.62
CA ILE A 124 -0.37 -2.06 4.96
C ILE A 124 0.70 -1.54 5.92
N MET A 125 0.38 -0.48 6.66
CA MET A 125 1.21 -0.04 7.78
C MET A 125 1.06 -1.05 8.90
N PHE A 126 2.00 -2.00 8.98
CA PHE A 126 1.95 -3.05 9.98
C PHE A 126 2.65 -2.61 11.28
N ASP A 127 3.88 -2.15 11.17
CA ASP A 127 4.71 -1.64 12.27
C ASP A 127 5.67 -0.56 11.75
N SER A 128 5.13 0.39 10.98
CA SER A 128 5.87 1.48 10.34
C SER A 128 6.19 2.59 11.33
N ASP A 129 7.31 3.29 11.12
CA ASP A 129 7.63 4.48 11.90
C ASP A 129 6.77 5.69 11.47
N LEU A 130 5.65 5.87 12.18
CA LEU A 130 4.71 6.96 11.90
C LEU A 130 5.29 8.36 12.17
N SER A 131 6.43 8.46 12.88
CA SER A 131 7.11 9.73 13.11
C SER A 131 7.76 10.23 11.82
N ILE A 132 8.40 9.32 11.08
CA ILE A 132 9.01 9.62 9.78
C ILE A 132 7.93 9.99 8.74
N VAL A 133 6.79 9.30 8.74
CA VAL A 133 5.66 9.65 7.85
C VAL A 133 5.26 11.12 8.02
N SER A 134 5.13 11.58 9.27
CA SER A 134 4.71 12.96 9.56
C SER A 134 5.77 14.01 9.28
N GLU A 135 7.05 13.64 9.33
CA GLU A 135 8.18 14.55 9.09
C GLU A 135 8.53 14.65 7.60
N ALA A 136 8.55 13.51 6.90
CA ALA A 136 9.03 13.42 5.53
C ALA A 136 7.97 13.82 4.47
N LEU A 137 6.68 13.69 4.79
CA LEU A 137 5.58 14.08 3.91
C LEU A 137 5.01 15.44 4.31
N ARG A 138 4.90 16.35 3.34
CA ARG A 138 4.17 17.60 3.53
C ARG A 138 2.67 17.33 3.48
N VAL A 139 1.97 17.75 4.53
CA VAL A 139 0.51 17.74 4.54
C VAL A 139 0.02 19.03 3.92
N ASP A 140 -0.73 18.96 2.81
CA ASP A 140 -1.34 20.10 2.15
C ASP A 140 -2.18 20.93 3.15
N PRO A 141 -1.82 22.21 3.41
CA PRO A 141 -2.55 23.06 4.34
C PRO A 141 -4.02 23.26 3.97
N THR A 142 -4.38 23.18 2.68
CA THR A 142 -5.78 23.34 2.23
C THR A 142 -6.65 22.16 2.61
N LYS A 143 -6.09 20.94 2.67
CA LYS A 143 -6.79 19.77 3.24
C LYS A 143 -6.95 19.88 4.76
N ILE A 144 -6.20 20.75 5.36
CA ILE A 144 -6.19 21.06 6.80
C ILE A 144 -7.36 22.01 7.17
N GLN A 145 -7.65 23.03 6.37
CA GLN A 145 -8.65 24.06 6.71
C GLN A 145 -10.10 23.59 6.65
N THR A 146 -10.42 22.55 5.88
CA THR A 146 -11.80 22.12 5.65
C THR A 146 -12.37 21.15 6.69
N LYS A 147 -11.58 20.57 7.61
CA LYS A 147 -12.02 19.54 8.56
C LYS A 147 -11.41 19.62 9.97
N GLY A 148 -11.05 20.79 10.52
CA GLY A 148 -10.53 20.92 11.90
C GLY A 148 -9.43 19.89 12.18
N ILE A 149 -8.16 20.28 12.01
CA ILE A 149 -7.04 19.36 11.85
C ILE A 149 -6.74 18.54 13.09
N ARG A 150 -6.86 17.24 12.94
CA ARG A 150 -6.05 16.29 13.72
C ARG A 150 -4.76 16.04 12.93
N SER A 151 -3.61 15.94 13.63
CA SER A 151 -2.30 15.65 13.02
C SER A 151 -2.37 14.38 12.16
N VAL A 152 -1.44 14.19 11.18
CA VAL A 152 -1.34 12.95 10.39
C VAL A 152 -1.33 11.74 11.33
N ARG A 153 -0.59 11.81 12.43
CA ARG A 153 -0.49 10.79 13.48
C ARG A 153 -1.84 10.39 14.10
N SER A 154 -2.82 11.29 14.17
CA SER A 154 -4.15 10.98 14.71
C SER A 154 -5.10 10.31 13.71
N ARG A 155 -4.72 10.25 12.42
CA ARG A 155 -5.53 9.69 11.34
C ARG A 155 -5.02 8.35 10.82
N VAL A 156 -3.80 7.96 11.19
CA VAL A 156 -3.18 6.69 10.78
C VAL A 156 -2.86 5.83 11.98
N THR A 157 -2.69 4.53 11.76
CA THR A 157 -2.31 3.56 12.78
C THR A 157 -1.56 2.41 12.15
N ASN A 158 -0.83 1.65 12.96
CA ASN A 158 -0.23 0.38 12.58
C ASN A 158 -1.14 -0.79 12.94
N VAL A 159 -1.16 -1.83 12.12
CA VAL A 159 -1.92 -3.06 12.41
C VAL A 159 -1.46 -3.72 13.70
N ALA A 160 -0.14 -3.76 13.95
CA ALA A 160 0.44 -4.41 15.12
C ALA A 160 -0.09 -3.88 16.46
N GLU A 161 -0.50 -2.59 16.50
CA GLU A 161 -1.07 -1.96 17.69
C GLU A 161 -2.45 -2.51 18.09
N HIS A 162 -3.15 -3.18 17.16
CA HIS A 162 -4.52 -3.67 17.33
C HIS A 162 -4.62 -5.19 17.45
N LEU A 163 -3.50 -5.91 17.28
CA LEU A 163 -3.50 -7.35 17.37
C LEU A 163 -3.61 -7.81 18.83
N PRO A 164 -4.54 -8.73 19.17
CA PRO A 164 -4.68 -9.25 20.53
C PRO A 164 -3.47 -10.07 20.99
N GLU A 165 -2.76 -10.68 20.05
CA GLU A 165 -1.53 -11.42 20.26
C GLU A 165 -0.40 -10.82 19.44
N LYS A 166 0.83 -10.92 19.93
CA LYS A 166 2.00 -10.42 19.21
C LYS A 166 2.26 -11.28 17.96
N VAL A 167 2.12 -10.67 16.78
CA VAL A 167 2.44 -11.26 15.49
C VAL A 167 3.54 -10.43 14.85
N THR A 168 4.54 -11.05 14.27
CA THR A 168 5.58 -10.36 13.49
C THR A 168 5.11 -10.09 12.07
N LEU A 169 5.71 -9.11 11.38
CA LEU A 169 5.36 -8.84 9.99
C LEU A 169 5.61 -10.04 9.06
N PRO A 170 6.69 -10.83 9.18
CA PRO A 170 6.86 -12.07 8.41
C PRO A 170 5.72 -13.08 8.64
N GLU A 171 5.27 -13.26 9.88
CA GLU A 171 4.12 -14.14 10.21
C GLU A 171 2.82 -13.60 9.62
N PHE A 172 2.55 -12.31 9.77
CA PHE A 172 1.39 -11.66 9.15
C PHE A 172 1.39 -11.83 7.64
N ARG A 173 2.55 -11.62 6.98
CA ARG A 173 2.72 -11.82 5.53
C ARG A 173 2.39 -13.27 5.13
N ARG A 174 2.83 -14.26 5.91
CA ARG A 174 2.52 -15.68 5.67
C ARG A 174 1.02 -15.95 5.78
N ILE A 175 0.38 -15.47 6.86
CA ILE A 175 -1.07 -15.64 7.09
C ILE A 175 -1.89 -14.97 5.98
N LEU A 176 -1.51 -13.77 5.57
CA LEU A 176 -2.16 -13.04 4.47
C LEU A 176 -2.04 -13.83 3.16
N LEU A 177 -0.84 -14.34 2.85
CA LEU A 177 -0.62 -15.14 1.65
C LEU A 177 -1.46 -16.42 1.65
N GLU A 178 -1.50 -17.14 2.77
CA GLU A 178 -2.31 -18.36 2.92
C GLU A 178 -3.80 -18.07 2.72
N ASN A 179 -4.32 -16.99 3.28
CA ASN A 179 -5.71 -16.58 3.10
C ASN A 179 -6.03 -16.17 1.65
N ILE A 180 -5.10 -15.52 0.97
CA ILE A 180 -5.23 -15.21 -0.46
C ILE A 180 -5.27 -16.49 -1.30
N LEU A 181 -4.38 -17.45 -1.02
CA LEU A 181 -4.24 -18.68 -1.79
C LEU A 181 -5.38 -19.69 -1.53
N LYS A 182 -6.04 -19.66 -0.38
CA LYS A 182 -7.23 -20.48 -0.11
C LYS A 182 -8.36 -20.23 -1.11
N GLU A 183 -8.55 -19.00 -1.52
CA GLU A 183 -9.63 -18.62 -2.44
C GLU A 183 -9.21 -18.63 -3.91
N ASN A 184 -7.95 -18.34 -4.14
CA ASN A 184 -7.35 -18.29 -5.46
C ASN A 184 -6.03 -19.06 -5.44
N PRO A 185 -6.05 -20.38 -5.60
CA PRO A 185 -4.84 -21.19 -5.67
C PRO A 185 -3.88 -20.70 -6.75
N GLY A 186 -2.60 -20.91 -6.56
CA GLY A 186 -1.58 -20.50 -7.52
C GLY A 186 -0.19 -20.90 -7.05
N GLU A 187 0.71 -21.00 -7.99
CA GLU A 187 2.11 -21.34 -7.74
C GLU A 187 2.97 -20.09 -7.56
N ALA A 188 4.01 -20.21 -6.75
CA ALA A 188 5.02 -19.18 -6.62
C ALA A 188 5.87 -19.11 -7.90
N TYR A 189 6.01 -17.90 -8.46
CA TYR A 189 6.95 -17.64 -9.53
C TYR A 189 8.30 -17.21 -8.95
N PRO A 190 9.37 -17.99 -9.12
CA PRO A 190 10.70 -17.59 -8.67
C PRO A 190 11.25 -16.52 -9.63
N LEU A 191 11.53 -15.34 -9.08
CA LEU A 191 12.17 -14.27 -9.86
C LEU A 191 13.57 -14.67 -10.28
N THR A 192 13.89 -14.49 -11.56
CA THR A 192 15.21 -14.74 -12.14
C THR A 192 16.05 -13.46 -12.19
N GLN A 193 17.34 -13.61 -12.44
CA GLN A 193 18.23 -12.45 -12.67
C GLN A 193 17.81 -11.66 -13.93
N ASP A 194 17.29 -12.34 -14.95
CA ASP A 194 16.78 -11.69 -16.16
C ASP A 194 15.54 -10.86 -15.89
N ASP A 195 14.64 -11.32 -15.02
CA ASP A 195 13.48 -10.53 -14.58
C ASP A 195 13.93 -9.25 -13.87
N LEU A 196 14.93 -9.35 -12.98
CA LEU A 196 15.48 -8.20 -12.26
C LEU A 196 16.16 -7.22 -13.21
N ALA A 197 16.93 -7.71 -14.18
CA ALA A 197 17.60 -6.90 -15.20
C ALA A 197 16.58 -6.15 -16.08
N ALA A 198 15.52 -6.82 -16.51
CA ALA A 198 14.44 -6.22 -17.30
C ALA A 198 13.72 -5.10 -16.57
N VAL A 199 13.44 -5.27 -15.27
CA VAL A 199 12.81 -4.22 -14.43
C VAL A 199 13.76 -3.04 -14.24
N SER A 200 15.04 -3.28 -13.93
CA SER A 200 16.06 -2.24 -13.80
C SER A 200 16.18 -1.39 -15.07
N TYR A 201 16.24 -2.03 -16.24
CA TYR A 201 16.33 -1.33 -17.52
C TYR A 201 15.12 -0.42 -17.75
N THR A 202 13.91 -0.91 -17.47
CA THR A 202 12.67 -0.12 -17.67
C THR A 202 12.63 1.12 -16.77
N HIS A 203 13.21 1.08 -15.58
CA HIS A 203 13.25 2.22 -14.65
C HIS A 203 14.35 3.24 -14.98
N LEU A 204 15.41 2.82 -15.67
CA LEU A 204 16.51 3.69 -16.09
C LEU A 204 16.18 4.49 -17.38
N THR A 205 15.18 4.06 -18.14
CA THR A 205 14.77 4.72 -19.40
C THR A 205 13.58 5.66 -19.28
N LEU A 206 13.06 5.86 -18.08
CA LEU A 206 12.00 6.82 -17.76
C LEU A 206 12.56 8.05 -17.06
#